data_49df419f19a2ddda57050c299a928536
#
_entry.id   49df419f19a2ddda57050c299a928536
#
_cell.length_a   1.000
_cell.length_b   1.000
_cell.length_c   1.000
_cell.angle_alpha   90.00
_cell.angle_beta   90.00
_cell.angle_gamma   90.00
#
_symmetry.space_group_name_H-M   'P 1'
#
loop_
_entity.id
_entity.type
_entity.pdbx_description
1 polymer ?
#
loop_
_entity_poly.entity_id
_entity_poly.type
_entity_poly.pdbx_seq_one_letter_code
_entity_poly.pdbx_strand_id
1 'polypeptide(L)'
;MKLITTGIFILILTTALCAQESVFKMENLGWISGCWTSENKDTNSSVSEFWTMVAGESMLGVGRTIKNGKTVDYEYLRIALYEKGIFYVAKPKANAEETPFRLTKLTPSEAVFENPAHDFPQKIIYRRDGTNLFARVEGNNKGKFMGFDFSMSKAKCD
;
A
#
# COMPACT_ATOMS: atom_id res chain seq x y z
N MET A 1 -19.23 -73.58 -0.25
CA MET A 1 -18.14 -72.69 0.18
C MET A 1 -18.47 -71.32 -0.34
N LYS A 2 -19.02 -70.43 0.54
CA LYS A 2 -19.41 -69.03 0.15
C LYS A 2 -18.23 -68.06 0.51
N LEU A 3 -17.65 -67.44 -0.49
CA LEU A 3 -16.70 -66.36 -0.27
C LEU A 3 -17.46 -65.09 0.14
N ILE A 4 -17.10 -64.54 1.29
CA ILE A 4 -17.57 -63.24 1.77
C ILE A 4 -16.48 -62.23 1.40
N THR A 5 -16.77 -61.37 0.42
CA THR A 5 -15.87 -60.26 0.02
C THR A 5 -16.18 -59.06 0.90
N THR A 6 -15.29 -58.74 1.85
CA THR A 6 -15.41 -57.57 2.73
C THR A 6 -14.85 -56.36 1.97
N GLY A 7 -15.74 -55.48 1.52
CA GLY A 7 -15.34 -54.22 0.92
C GLY A 7 -14.91 -53.21 1.99
N ILE A 8 -13.66 -52.74 1.93
CA ILE A 8 -13.15 -51.64 2.76
C ILE A 8 -13.53 -50.31 2.12
N PHE A 9 -14.44 -49.58 2.78
CA PHE A 9 -14.82 -48.21 2.37
C PHE A 9 -13.80 -47.27 2.98
N ILE A 10 -12.90 -46.69 2.16
CA ILE A 10 -11.98 -45.63 2.60
C ILE A 10 -12.72 -44.30 2.52
N LEU A 11 -13.06 -43.75 3.68
CA LEU A 11 -13.63 -42.42 3.81
C LEU A 11 -12.51 -41.38 3.68
N ILE A 12 -12.41 -40.72 2.51
CA ILE A 12 -11.46 -39.60 2.30
C ILE A 12 -12.07 -38.36 2.93
N LEU A 13 -11.55 -37.96 4.09
CA LEU A 13 -11.90 -36.74 4.78
C LEU A 13 -11.14 -35.59 4.10
N THR A 14 -11.78 -34.88 3.18
CA THR A 14 -11.23 -33.66 2.59
C THR A 14 -11.40 -32.50 3.60
N THR A 15 -10.32 -32.16 4.31
CA THR A 15 -10.26 -30.94 5.12
C THR A 15 -10.20 -29.75 4.16
N ALA A 16 -11.31 -29.03 4.00
CA ALA A 16 -11.32 -27.72 3.36
C ALA A 16 -10.51 -26.76 4.26
N LEU A 17 -9.31 -26.39 3.83
CA LEU A 17 -8.52 -25.32 4.45
C LEU A 17 -9.24 -24.02 4.14
N CYS A 18 -10.10 -23.56 5.03
CA CYS A 18 -10.70 -22.24 4.95
C CYS A 18 -9.58 -21.23 5.20
N ALA A 19 -9.05 -20.64 4.14
CA ALA A 19 -8.14 -19.52 4.26
C ALA A 19 -8.93 -18.38 4.93
N GLN A 20 -8.62 -18.11 6.19
CA GLN A 20 -9.18 -16.99 6.94
C GLN A 20 -8.64 -15.71 6.30
N GLU A 21 -9.44 -15.05 5.46
CA GLU A 21 -9.11 -13.71 4.97
C GLU A 21 -8.96 -12.81 6.20
N SER A 22 -7.74 -12.33 6.42
CA SER A 22 -7.48 -11.34 7.46
C SER A 22 -8.24 -10.06 7.08
N VAL A 23 -9.32 -9.77 7.81
CA VAL A 23 -10.10 -8.54 7.61
C VAL A 23 -9.27 -7.38 8.16
N PHE A 24 -8.54 -6.68 7.29
CA PHE A 24 -7.84 -5.46 7.64
C PHE A 24 -8.85 -4.37 8.00
N LYS A 25 -8.55 -3.55 9.03
CA LYS A 25 -9.38 -2.42 9.46
C LYS A 25 -8.71 -1.11 9.10
N MET A 26 -9.51 -0.16 8.61
CA MET A 26 -9.03 1.18 8.23
C MET A 26 -8.36 1.91 9.40
N GLU A 27 -8.88 1.75 10.63
CA GLU A 27 -8.35 2.39 11.82
C GLU A 27 -6.88 2.04 12.09
N ASN A 28 -6.47 0.83 11.69
CA ASN A 28 -5.08 0.36 11.84
C ASN A 28 -4.10 1.04 10.87
N LEU A 29 -4.58 1.86 9.93
CA LEU A 29 -3.78 2.69 9.03
C LEU A 29 -3.58 4.13 9.55
N GLY A 30 -4.23 4.50 10.65
CA GLY A 30 -4.20 5.85 11.21
C GLY A 30 -2.79 6.38 11.53
N TRP A 31 -1.80 5.51 11.66
CA TRP A 31 -0.40 5.90 11.87
C TRP A 31 0.26 6.56 10.64
N ILE A 32 -0.35 6.47 9.44
CA ILE A 32 0.09 7.17 8.23
C ILE A 32 -0.31 8.65 8.28
N SER A 33 -1.34 9.02 9.06
CA SER A 33 -1.89 10.37 9.09
C SER A 33 -0.89 11.42 9.56
N GLY A 34 -0.99 12.62 8.98
CA GLY A 34 -0.16 13.76 9.29
C GLY A 34 0.56 14.34 8.08
N CYS A 35 1.52 15.21 8.35
CA CYS A 35 2.36 15.85 7.35
C CYS A 35 3.78 15.29 7.45
N TRP A 36 4.32 14.89 6.32
CA TRP A 36 5.60 14.24 6.18
C TRP A 36 6.44 14.96 5.15
N THR A 37 7.74 15.13 5.40
CA THR A 37 8.65 15.79 4.47
C THR A 37 10.02 15.13 4.44
N SER A 38 10.62 15.14 3.27
CA SER A 38 12.02 14.77 3.03
C SER A 38 12.67 15.88 2.21
N GLU A 39 13.84 16.31 2.63
CA GLU A 39 14.62 17.34 1.93
C GLU A 39 15.91 16.75 1.39
N ASN A 40 16.25 17.09 0.16
CA ASN A 40 17.54 16.80 -0.44
C ASN A 40 18.23 18.13 -0.81
N LYS A 41 19.21 18.51 0.01
CA LYS A 41 19.95 19.77 -0.15
C LYS A 41 20.84 19.77 -1.39
N ASP A 42 21.38 18.62 -1.78
CA ASP A 42 22.28 18.49 -2.92
C ASP A 42 21.57 18.76 -4.26
N THR A 43 20.30 18.41 -4.32
CA THR A 43 19.45 18.61 -5.50
C THR A 43 18.50 19.79 -5.36
N ASN A 44 18.54 20.52 -4.23
CA ASN A 44 17.60 21.57 -3.87
C ASN A 44 16.14 21.16 -4.12
N SER A 45 15.79 19.99 -3.59
CA SER A 45 14.46 19.41 -3.76
C SER A 45 13.87 18.91 -2.44
N SER A 46 12.56 18.89 -2.35
CA SER A 46 11.81 18.28 -1.25
C SER A 46 10.64 17.46 -1.78
N VAL A 47 10.32 16.41 -1.04
CA VAL A 47 9.11 15.61 -1.21
C VAL A 47 8.28 15.77 0.04
N SER A 48 6.99 15.98 -0.10
CA SER A 48 6.06 16.05 1.02
C SER A 48 4.81 15.23 0.75
N GLU A 49 4.28 14.59 1.81
CA GLU A 49 2.97 13.97 1.81
C GLU A 49 2.13 14.50 2.96
N PHE A 50 0.86 14.73 2.68
CA PHE A 50 -0.17 15.00 3.67
C PHE A 50 -1.21 13.90 3.63
N TRP A 51 -1.60 13.42 4.81
CA TRP A 51 -2.66 12.42 4.97
C TRP A 51 -3.65 12.86 6.05
N THR A 52 -4.94 12.83 5.73
CA THR A 52 -5.99 13.05 6.72
C THR A 52 -6.01 11.91 7.75
N MET A 53 -6.67 12.13 8.87
CA MET A 53 -7.06 11.03 9.76
C MET A 53 -8.05 10.11 9.07
N VAL A 54 -8.15 8.87 9.55
CA VAL A 54 -9.20 7.94 9.09
C VAL A 54 -10.57 8.50 9.48
N ALA A 55 -11.44 8.66 8.50
CA ALA A 55 -12.83 9.04 8.70
C ALA A 55 -13.68 8.48 7.54
N GLY A 56 -14.90 7.96 7.84
CA GLY A 56 -15.79 7.42 6.82
C GLY A 56 -15.14 6.35 5.96
N GLU A 57 -14.39 5.43 6.61
CA GLU A 57 -13.67 4.31 5.95
C GLU A 57 -12.66 4.75 4.88
N SER A 58 -12.10 5.96 5.04
CA SER A 58 -11.13 6.51 4.10
C SER A 58 -10.09 7.42 4.76
N MET A 59 -8.97 7.60 4.07
CA MET A 59 -7.96 8.63 4.28
C MET A 59 -7.70 9.30 2.92
N LEU A 60 -7.61 10.62 2.91
CA LEU A 60 -7.27 11.40 1.72
C LEU A 60 -5.83 11.90 1.86
N GLY A 61 -5.09 11.89 0.76
CA GLY A 61 -3.71 12.33 0.74
C GLY A 61 -3.34 13.16 -0.47
N VAL A 62 -2.25 13.90 -0.33
CA VAL A 62 -1.60 14.63 -1.42
C VAL A 62 -0.09 14.44 -1.30
N GLY A 63 0.54 14.01 -2.38
CA GLY A 63 1.98 14.01 -2.58
C GLY A 63 2.42 15.21 -3.39
N ARG A 64 3.60 15.82 -3.08
CA ARG A 64 4.15 16.94 -3.82
C ARG A 64 5.68 16.89 -3.84
N THR A 65 6.24 17.13 -5.02
CA THR A 65 7.68 17.32 -5.20
C THR A 65 7.97 18.76 -5.59
N ILE A 66 8.85 19.42 -4.82
CA ILE A 66 9.36 20.75 -5.11
C ILE A 66 10.83 20.62 -5.54
N LYS A 67 11.23 21.36 -6.56
CA LYS A 67 12.62 21.50 -7.00
C LYS A 67 12.92 22.95 -7.34
N ASN A 68 14.00 23.49 -6.79
CA ASN A 68 14.38 24.90 -6.98
C ASN A 68 13.21 25.88 -6.67
N GLY A 69 12.46 25.63 -5.58
CA GLY A 69 11.34 26.44 -5.14
C GLY A 69 10.07 26.34 -6.00
N LYS A 70 10.01 25.43 -6.97
CA LYS A 70 8.83 25.23 -7.83
C LYS A 70 8.27 23.81 -7.68
N THR A 71 6.95 23.68 -7.62
CA THR A 71 6.28 22.37 -7.70
C THR A 71 6.50 21.78 -9.09
N VAL A 72 7.22 20.67 -9.15
CA VAL A 72 7.50 19.95 -10.40
C VAL A 72 6.57 18.77 -10.60
N ASP A 73 6.13 18.14 -9.49
CA ASP A 73 5.21 17.02 -9.52
C ASP A 73 4.26 17.03 -8.33
N TYR A 74 3.07 16.41 -8.48
CA TYR A 74 2.11 16.19 -7.42
C TYR A 74 1.19 15.02 -7.76
N GLU A 75 0.57 14.45 -6.74
CA GLU A 75 -0.42 13.39 -6.89
C GLU A 75 -1.53 13.50 -5.85
N TYR A 76 -2.73 13.11 -6.22
CA TYR A 76 -3.84 12.91 -5.31
C TYR A 76 -3.89 11.45 -4.90
N LEU A 77 -4.10 11.23 -3.61
CA LEU A 77 -4.01 9.92 -2.99
C LEU A 77 -5.26 9.66 -2.15
N ARG A 78 -5.69 8.43 -2.08
CA ARG A 78 -6.62 7.98 -1.05
C ARG A 78 -6.35 6.53 -0.66
N ILE A 79 -6.60 6.21 0.60
CA ILE A 79 -6.73 4.84 1.07
C ILE A 79 -8.17 4.69 1.52
N ALA A 80 -8.89 3.73 0.97
CA ALA A 80 -10.31 3.56 1.26
C ALA A 80 -10.74 2.11 1.24
N LEU A 81 -11.79 1.81 2.03
CA LEU A 81 -12.46 0.52 2.02
C LEU A 81 -13.46 0.47 0.86
N TYR A 82 -13.41 -0.61 0.11
CA TYR A 82 -14.32 -0.97 -0.98
C TYR A 82 -14.85 -2.38 -0.74
N GLU A 83 -15.85 -2.81 -1.50
CA GLU A 83 -16.41 -4.18 -1.39
C GLU A 83 -15.35 -5.29 -1.42
N LYS A 84 -14.26 -5.10 -2.19
CA LYS A 84 -13.19 -6.09 -2.36
C LYS A 84 -11.99 -5.90 -1.42
N GLY A 85 -12.12 -5.01 -0.42
CA GLY A 85 -11.06 -4.73 0.56
C GLY A 85 -10.55 -3.29 0.53
N ILE A 86 -9.44 -3.04 1.22
CA ILE A 86 -8.83 -1.72 1.31
C ILE A 86 -7.88 -1.51 0.14
N PHE A 87 -7.96 -0.34 -0.49
CA PHE A 87 -7.11 0.04 -1.61
C PHE A 87 -6.43 1.40 -1.37
N TYR A 88 -5.17 1.47 -1.72
CA TYR A 88 -4.46 2.71 -2.00
C TYR A 88 -4.71 3.06 -3.45
N VAL A 89 -5.16 4.28 -3.71
CA VAL A 89 -5.46 4.76 -5.06
C VAL A 89 -4.64 6.00 -5.33
N ALA A 90 -3.78 5.95 -6.34
CA ALA A 90 -2.93 7.05 -6.77
C ALA A 90 -3.47 7.70 -8.03
N LYS A 91 -3.40 9.02 -8.08
CA LYS A 91 -3.68 9.85 -9.26
C LYS A 91 -2.54 10.84 -9.45
N PRO A 92 -1.41 10.40 -10.04
CA PRO A 92 -0.31 11.29 -10.40
C PRO A 92 -0.73 12.35 -11.41
N LYS A 93 -0.07 13.51 -11.37
CA LYS A 93 -0.28 14.64 -12.30
C LYS A 93 -0.26 14.19 -13.76
N ALA A 94 0.67 13.32 -14.11
CA ALA A 94 0.88 12.87 -15.49
C ALA A 94 -0.15 11.85 -15.99
N ASN A 95 -0.89 11.17 -15.09
CA ASN A 95 -1.80 10.10 -15.45
C ASN A 95 -3.22 10.63 -15.68
N ALA A 96 -3.89 10.17 -16.74
CA ALA A 96 -5.31 10.45 -16.98
C ALA A 96 -6.19 9.73 -15.97
N GLU A 97 -5.86 8.48 -15.64
CA GLU A 97 -6.64 7.58 -14.80
C GLU A 97 -5.99 7.36 -13.42
N GLU A 98 -6.82 6.96 -12.47
CA GLU A 98 -6.40 6.52 -11.15
C GLU A 98 -5.87 5.09 -11.20
N THR A 99 -4.90 4.78 -10.35
CA THR A 99 -4.33 3.44 -10.22
C THR A 99 -4.59 2.88 -8.84
N PRO A 100 -5.40 1.82 -8.69
CA PRO A 100 -5.63 1.17 -7.40
C PRO A 100 -4.58 0.10 -7.11
N PHE A 101 -4.17 0.01 -5.83
CA PHE A 101 -3.30 -1.04 -5.27
C PHE A 101 -4.00 -1.64 -4.05
N ARG A 102 -4.19 -2.96 -4.03
CA ARG A 102 -4.88 -3.65 -2.93
C ARG A 102 -3.98 -3.77 -1.71
N LEU A 103 -4.50 -3.53 -0.51
CA LEU A 103 -3.80 -3.82 0.74
C LEU A 103 -3.64 -5.34 0.89
N THR A 104 -2.38 -5.81 0.96
CA THR A 104 -2.03 -7.24 1.06
C THR A 104 -1.37 -7.58 2.39
N LYS A 105 -0.79 -6.57 3.08
CA LYS A 105 -0.20 -6.74 4.41
C LYS A 105 -0.47 -5.50 5.25
N LEU A 106 -0.83 -5.72 6.52
CA LEU A 106 -0.97 -4.66 7.51
C LEU A 106 -0.46 -5.14 8.86
N THR A 107 0.43 -4.37 9.44
CA THR A 107 0.93 -4.52 10.82
C THR A 107 0.78 -3.19 11.55
N PRO A 108 1.08 -3.09 12.86
CA PRO A 108 1.06 -1.80 13.57
C PRO A 108 2.00 -0.73 13.00
N SER A 109 2.99 -1.10 12.18
CA SER A 109 3.99 -0.18 11.65
C SER A 109 4.30 -0.36 10.15
N GLU A 110 3.62 -1.25 9.45
CA GLU A 110 3.85 -1.48 8.02
C GLU A 110 2.54 -1.77 7.29
N ALA A 111 2.36 -1.15 6.13
CA ALA A 111 1.29 -1.42 5.19
C ALA A 111 1.88 -1.67 3.80
N VAL A 112 1.43 -2.72 3.12
CA VAL A 112 1.84 -3.08 1.77
C VAL A 112 0.63 -3.10 0.86
N PHE A 113 0.70 -2.36 -0.24
CA PHE A 113 -0.33 -2.29 -1.26
C PHE A 113 0.23 -2.79 -2.59
N GLU A 114 -0.51 -3.64 -3.29
CA GLU A 114 -0.02 -4.30 -4.51
C GLU A 114 -1.01 -4.21 -5.65
N ASN A 115 -0.47 -4.01 -6.85
CA ASN A 115 -1.14 -4.16 -8.13
C ASN A 115 -0.20 -4.86 -9.12
N PRO A 116 -0.16 -6.21 -9.15
CA PRO A 116 0.74 -6.95 -10.04
C PRO A 116 0.51 -6.71 -11.53
N ALA A 117 -0.68 -6.21 -11.91
CA ALA A 117 -1.03 -5.92 -13.29
C ALA A 117 -0.59 -4.53 -13.78
N HIS A 118 -0.15 -3.64 -12.85
CA HIS A 118 0.38 -2.34 -13.20
C HIS A 118 1.78 -2.46 -13.81
N ASP A 119 2.18 -1.53 -14.67
CA ASP A 119 3.50 -1.53 -15.31
C ASP A 119 4.63 -1.25 -14.29
N PHE A 120 4.66 -0.07 -13.69
CA PHE A 120 5.55 0.30 -12.57
C PHE A 120 4.98 1.51 -11.83
N PRO A 121 4.99 1.48 -10.49
CA PRO A 121 5.32 0.36 -9.59
C PRO A 121 4.22 -0.69 -9.51
N GLN A 122 4.53 -1.93 -9.07
CA GLN A 122 3.54 -2.94 -8.72
C GLN A 122 3.27 -3.00 -7.22
N LYS A 123 4.15 -2.40 -6.40
CA LYS A 123 4.07 -2.42 -4.94
C LYS A 123 4.38 -1.07 -4.33
N ILE A 124 3.59 -0.69 -3.34
CA ILE A 124 3.76 0.50 -2.51
C ILE A 124 3.82 0.04 -1.05
N ILE A 125 4.84 0.45 -0.33
CA ILE A 125 5.09 0.06 1.06
C ILE A 125 5.21 1.32 1.89
N TYR A 126 4.42 1.41 2.95
CA TYR A 126 4.61 2.39 4.02
C TYR A 126 5.12 1.68 5.26
N ARG A 127 6.10 2.26 5.93
CA ARG A 127 6.63 1.78 7.22
C ARG A 127 6.87 2.96 8.14
N ARG A 128 6.41 2.85 9.38
CA ARG A 128 6.70 3.81 10.45
C ARG A 128 7.81 3.30 11.34
N ASP A 129 8.76 4.17 11.67
CA ASP A 129 9.80 3.95 12.65
C ASP A 129 9.94 5.21 13.52
N GLY A 130 9.41 5.13 14.75
CA GLY A 130 9.33 6.27 15.66
C GLY A 130 8.54 7.44 15.04
N THR A 131 9.24 8.55 14.82
CA THR A 131 8.70 9.79 14.22
C THR A 131 8.85 9.87 12.71
N ASN A 132 9.45 8.85 12.07
CA ASN A 132 9.70 8.82 10.64
C ASN A 132 8.68 7.95 9.92
N LEU A 133 8.37 8.33 8.69
CA LEU A 133 7.59 7.56 7.72
C LEU A 133 8.50 7.22 6.53
N PHE A 134 8.63 5.94 6.26
CA PHE A 134 9.32 5.43 5.07
C PHE A 134 8.27 5.00 4.07
N ALA A 135 8.35 5.53 2.86
CA ALA A 135 7.61 5.05 1.73
C ALA A 135 8.57 4.42 0.72
N ARG A 136 8.14 3.32 0.11
CA ARG A 136 8.87 2.67 -0.95
C ARG A 136 7.91 2.27 -2.06
N VAL A 137 8.31 2.55 -3.29
CA VAL A 137 7.66 2.03 -4.49
C VAL A 137 8.62 1.09 -5.19
N GLU A 138 8.14 -0.09 -5.60
CA GLU A 138 8.99 -1.08 -6.25
C GLU A 138 8.23 -1.93 -7.26
N GLY A 139 8.99 -2.58 -8.13
CA GLY A 139 8.44 -3.50 -9.11
C GLY A 139 9.36 -3.74 -10.30
N ASN A 140 8.82 -4.43 -11.29
CA ASN A 140 9.51 -4.68 -12.55
C ASN A 140 9.19 -3.56 -13.54
N ASN A 141 10.22 -2.92 -14.07
CA ASN A 141 10.09 -1.92 -15.12
C ASN A 141 10.84 -2.41 -16.37
N LYS A 142 10.11 -2.82 -17.39
CA LYS A 142 10.65 -3.32 -18.66
C LYS A 142 11.67 -4.46 -18.47
N GLY A 143 11.36 -5.43 -17.61
CA GLY A 143 12.20 -6.60 -17.34
C GLY A 143 13.27 -6.39 -16.27
N LYS A 144 13.43 -5.17 -15.70
CA LYS A 144 14.38 -4.88 -14.63
C LYS A 144 13.64 -4.56 -13.34
N PHE A 145 13.94 -5.28 -12.26
CA PHE A 145 13.44 -4.92 -10.94
C PHE A 145 14.12 -3.66 -10.43
N MET A 146 13.33 -2.71 -9.92
CA MET A 146 13.81 -1.47 -9.34
C MET A 146 12.88 -0.98 -8.23
N GLY A 147 13.36 -0.04 -7.42
CA GLY A 147 12.59 0.58 -6.35
C GLY A 147 13.16 1.92 -5.96
N PHE A 148 12.30 2.77 -5.40
CA PHE A 148 12.66 4.09 -4.89
C PHE A 148 12.19 4.21 -3.45
N ASP A 149 13.09 4.69 -2.58
CA ASP A 149 12.83 4.90 -1.16
C ASP A 149 12.68 6.39 -0.87
N PHE A 150 11.69 6.70 -0.02
CA PHE A 150 11.43 8.04 0.49
C PHE A 150 11.46 7.98 2.01
N SER A 151 12.48 8.58 2.62
CA SER A 151 12.57 8.71 4.07
C SER A 151 12.09 10.08 4.47
N MET A 152 10.96 10.13 5.17
CA MET A 152 10.29 11.38 5.53
C MET A 152 10.20 11.52 7.06
N SER A 153 10.41 12.72 7.54
CA SER A 153 10.20 13.10 8.94
C SER A 153 8.87 13.81 9.11
N LYS A 154 8.31 13.73 10.32
CA LYS A 154 7.07 14.42 10.64
C LYS A 154 7.27 15.93 10.54
N ALA A 155 6.37 16.62 9.86
CA ALA A 155 6.34 18.07 9.69
C ALA A 155 5.08 18.65 10.31
N LYS A 156 5.09 19.98 10.52
CA LYS A 156 3.87 20.73 10.83
C LYS A 156 3.00 20.78 9.58
N CYS A 157 1.72 20.57 9.74
CA CYS A 157 0.76 20.79 8.66
C CYS A 157 0.48 22.30 8.55
N ASP A 158 0.68 22.85 7.38
CA ASP A 158 0.37 24.26 7.06
C ASP A 158 -1.10 24.39 6.63
#